data_34542c9f35e62e76060723dda15d51c2
#
_entry.id   34542c9f35e62e76060723dda15d51c2
#
_cell.length_a   1.000
_cell.length_b   1.000
_cell.length_c   1.000
_cell.angle_alpha   90.00
_cell.angle_beta   90.00
_cell.angle_gamma   90.00
#
_symmetry.space_group_name_H-M   'P 1'
#
loop_
_entity.id
_entity.type
_entity.pdbx_description
1 polymer ?
#
loop_
_entity_poly.entity_id
_entity_poly.type
_entity_poly.pdbx_seq_one_letter_code
_entity_poly.pdbx_strand_id
1 'polypeptide(L)'
;NKKAVISGELALDFSVVRDVRKRAGMTLGAVSSKSGISVAGLSKLERNQNVIELDTLYRLARVFGLSATDLLNLAESCSAHLKSAEFYSSGPFDFERVSFKGLSCFYARARAGESLSKPQAHGDEFEICWVRKGEVLITLPREQHRLEPGQALKFDAVLEHSYEIIQDSEMSIIHIEKTHRF
;
A
#
# COMPACT_ATOMS: atom_id res chain seq x y z
N ASN A 1 30.49 -4.01 -2.62
CA ASN A 1 30.16 -4.21 -1.22
C ASN A 1 29.29 -3.07 -0.72
N LYS A 2 27.96 -3.16 -0.95
CA LYS A 2 27.00 -2.31 -0.26
C LYS A 2 26.60 -3.04 1.02
N LYS A 3 27.04 -2.54 2.16
CA LYS A 3 26.58 -2.96 3.48
C LYS A 3 25.07 -2.74 3.53
N ALA A 4 24.31 -3.80 3.76
CA ALA A 4 22.94 -3.70 4.23
C ALA A 4 23.01 -3.04 5.62
N VAL A 5 22.50 -1.82 5.74
CA VAL A 5 22.33 -1.14 7.01
C VAL A 5 21.09 -1.74 7.67
N ILE A 6 21.30 -2.71 8.55
CA ILE A 6 20.31 -3.11 9.54
C ILE A 6 20.66 -2.31 10.79
N SER A 7 20.23 -1.06 10.87
CA SER A 7 20.17 -0.31 12.10
C SER A 7 18.72 0.08 12.33
N GLY A 8 18.18 -0.29 13.48
CA GLY A 8 16.83 0.05 13.91
C GLY A 8 16.67 1.53 14.31
N GLU A 9 17.39 2.43 13.69
CA GLU A 9 17.20 3.87 13.82
C GLU A 9 16.06 4.28 12.89
N LEU A 10 15.08 4.98 13.43
CA LEU A 10 14.00 5.61 12.69
C LEU A 10 14.62 6.68 11.76
N ALA A 11 14.92 6.29 10.53
CA ALA A 11 15.49 7.19 9.55
C ALA A 11 14.38 7.96 8.86
N LEU A 12 14.04 9.15 9.37
CA LEU A 12 13.14 10.09 8.71
C LEU A 12 13.90 10.85 7.63
N ASP A 13 13.42 10.78 6.40
CA ASP A 13 13.97 11.55 5.29
C ASP A 13 13.01 12.64 4.84
N PHE A 14 13.21 13.84 5.35
CA PHE A 14 12.41 15.01 4.98
C PHE A 14 12.77 15.61 3.61
N SER A 15 13.70 15.03 2.85
CA SER A 15 13.92 15.45 1.46
C SER A 15 12.66 15.27 0.60
N VAL A 16 11.74 14.37 0.98
CA VAL A 16 10.42 14.19 0.38
C VAL A 16 9.59 15.48 0.30
N VAL A 17 9.81 16.43 1.22
CA VAL A 17 9.16 17.75 1.22
C VAL A 17 9.43 18.49 -0.09
N ARG A 18 10.63 18.34 -0.66
CA ARG A 18 10.97 18.93 -1.96
C ARG A 18 10.09 18.36 -3.08
N ASP A 19 9.83 17.07 -3.06
CA ASP A 19 9.03 16.41 -4.10
C ASP A 19 7.56 16.79 -3.95
N VAL A 20 7.03 16.81 -2.72
CA VAL A 20 5.68 17.29 -2.43
C VAL A 20 5.51 18.75 -2.90
N ARG A 21 6.47 19.62 -2.55
CA ARG A 21 6.45 21.03 -2.97
C ARG A 21 6.46 21.17 -4.49
N LYS A 22 7.34 20.43 -5.18
CA LYS A 22 7.43 20.47 -6.65
C LYS A 22 6.16 19.99 -7.32
N ARG A 23 5.56 18.90 -6.83
CA ARG A 23 4.27 18.38 -7.33
C ARG A 23 3.14 19.40 -7.14
N ALA A 24 3.18 20.15 -6.03
CA ALA A 24 2.24 21.25 -5.78
C ALA A 24 2.55 22.52 -6.61
N GLY A 25 3.58 22.53 -7.46
CA GLY A 25 3.98 23.71 -8.28
C GLY A 25 4.48 24.88 -7.45
N MET A 26 4.90 24.68 -6.21
CA MET A 26 5.26 25.76 -5.30
C MET A 26 6.75 26.06 -5.26
N THR A 27 7.11 27.35 -5.13
CA THR A 27 8.48 27.78 -4.84
C THR A 27 8.77 27.69 -3.34
N LEU A 28 10.05 27.67 -2.94
CA LEU A 28 10.45 27.75 -1.52
C LEU A 28 9.89 29.02 -0.86
N GLY A 29 9.88 30.16 -1.56
CA GLY A 29 9.32 31.41 -1.07
C GLY A 29 7.81 31.32 -0.81
N ALA A 30 7.06 30.67 -1.71
CA ALA A 30 5.62 30.48 -1.53
C ALA A 30 5.30 29.58 -0.32
N VAL A 31 6.07 28.50 -0.11
CA VAL A 31 5.92 27.65 1.07
C VAL A 31 6.30 28.41 2.34
N SER A 32 7.41 29.16 2.30
CA SER A 32 7.86 30.00 3.42
C SER A 32 6.79 30.99 3.87
N SER A 33 6.19 31.71 2.91
CA SER A 33 5.13 32.68 3.17
C SER A 33 3.89 32.04 3.82
N LYS A 34 3.50 30.83 3.38
CA LYS A 34 2.31 30.14 3.89
C LYS A 34 2.54 29.43 5.22
N SER A 35 3.74 28.86 5.42
CA SER A 35 4.07 28.07 6.62
C SER A 35 4.66 28.92 7.76
N GLY A 36 5.17 30.11 7.46
CA GLY A 36 5.96 30.91 8.41
C GLY A 36 7.35 30.34 8.70
N ILE A 37 7.80 29.34 7.92
CA ILE A 37 9.15 28.77 8.04
C ILE A 37 10.08 29.54 7.10
N SER A 38 11.27 29.91 7.55
CA SER A 38 12.22 30.64 6.71
C SER A 38 12.65 29.82 5.48
N VAL A 39 12.91 30.49 4.37
CA VAL A 39 13.44 29.84 3.14
C VAL A 39 14.70 29.03 3.43
N ALA A 40 15.58 29.53 4.28
CA ALA A 40 16.81 28.83 4.69
C ALA A 40 16.48 27.56 5.49
N GLY A 41 15.50 27.61 6.39
CA GLY A 41 15.01 26.47 7.17
C GLY A 41 14.40 25.39 6.26
N LEU A 42 13.52 25.79 5.33
CA LEU A 42 12.94 24.89 4.34
C LEU A 42 14.01 24.24 3.44
N SER A 43 14.99 25.04 3.00
CA SER A 43 16.08 24.49 2.17
C SER A 43 16.95 23.49 2.91
N LYS A 44 17.20 23.68 4.21
CA LYS A 44 17.91 22.71 5.05
C LYS A 44 17.07 21.44 5.26
N LEU A 45 15.78 21.60 5.50
CA LEU A 45 14.86 20.48 5.66
C LEU A 45 14.79 19.63 4.36
N GLU A 46 14.65 20.27 3.20
CA GLU A 46 14.63 19.58 1.89
C GLU A 46 15.97 18.89 1.54
N ARG A 47 17.03 19.18 2.24
CA ARG A 47 18.33 18.48 2.15
C ARG A 47 18.53 17.47 3.29
N ASN A 48 17.49 17.22 4.08
CA ASN A 48 17.52 16.35 5.26
C ASN A 48 18.64 16.72 6.26
N GLN A 49 18.89 18.02 6.43
CA GLN A 49 19.96 18.55 7.27
C GLN A 49 19.49 19.00 8.67
N ASN A 50 18.18 18.98 8.91
CA ASN A 50 17.58 19.36 10.18
C ASN A 50 16.49 18.38 10.59
N VAL A 51 16.38 18.15 11.90
CA VAL A 51 15.20 17.53 12.50
C VAL A 51 14.08 18.56 12.53
N ILE A 52 12.87 18.14 12.19
CA ILE A 52 11.68 18.99 12.20
C ILE A 52 11.01 18.96 13.57
N GLU A 53 10.67 20.10 14.12
CA GLU A 53 9.83 20.21 15.32
C GLU A 53 8.37 19.94 14.96
N LEU A 54 7.61 19.41 15.92
CA LEU A 54 6.22 19.01 15.71
C LEU A 54 5.33 20.17 15.21
N ASP A 55 5.46 21.37 15.76
CA ASP A 55 4.73 22.54 15.29
C ASP A 55 5.08 22.92 13.84
N THR A 56 6.37 22.82 13.51
CA THR A 56 6.84 23.06 12.14
C THR A 56 6.31 22.02 11.17
N LEU A 57 6.26 20.74 11.58
CA LEU A 57 5.66 19.65 10.80
C LEU A 57 4.18 19.92 10.53
N TYR A 58 3.43 20.32 11.55
CA TYR A 58 2.01 20.66 11.42
C TYR A 58 1.77 21.80 10.43
N ARG A 59 2.51 22.90 10.57
CA ARG A 59 2.38 24.07 9.68
C ARG A 59 2.73 23.73 8.24
N LEU A 60 3.79 22.93 8.05
CA LEU A 60 4.25 22.52 6.74
C LEU A 60 3.25 21.58 6.05
N ALA A 61 2.75 20.57 6.75
CA ALA A 61 1.76 19.63 6.23
C ALA A 61 0.51 20.34 5.72
N ARG A 62 0.01 21.33 6.48
CA ARG A 62 -1.17 22.12 6.10
C ARG A 62 -0.99 22.91 4.80
N VAL A 63 0.22 23.38 4.51
CA VAL A 63 0.51 24.10 3.25
C VAL A 63 0.26 23.19 2.04
N PHE A 64 0.45 21.88 2.20
CA PHE A 64 0.25 20.88 1.15
C PHE A 64 -1.10 20.16 1.21
N GLY A 65 -1.99 20.55 2.13
CA GLY A 65 -3.27 19.87 2.33
C GLY A 65 -3.14 18.46 2.94
N LEU A 66 -2.03 18.21 3.64
CA LEU A 66 -1.73 16.94 4.32
C LEU A 66 -1.99 17.07 5.82
N SER A 67 -2.23 15.93 6.49
CA SER A 67 -2.06 15.86 7.94
C SER A 67 -0.56 15.77 8.30
N ALA A 68 -0.22 16.09 9.55
CA ALA A 68 1.15 15.90 10.04
C ALA A 68 1.58 14.43 9.97
N THR A 69 0.63 13.51 10.21
CA THR A 69 0.85 12.05 10.11
C THR A 69 1.16 11.64 8.67
N ASP A 70 0.45 12.20 7.67
CA ASP A 70 0.72 11.88 6.26
C ASP A 70 2.11 12.34 5.85
N LEU A 71 2.51 13.55 6.25
CA LEU A 71 3.85 14.06 5.94
C LEU A 71 4.94 13.25 6.66
N LEU A 72 4.68 12.80 7.89
CA LEU A 72 5.59 11.93 8.62
C LEU A 72 5.70 10.55 7.94
N ASN A 73 4.57 9.94 7.56
CA ASN A 73 4.55 8.67 6.84
C ASN A 73 5.32 8.77 5.51
N LEU A 74 5.21 9.89 4.80
CA LEU A 74 6.00 10.13 3.59
C LEU A 74 7.51 10.17 3.90
N ALA A 75 7.91 10.81 5.00
CA ALA A 75 9.31 10.86 5.41
C ALA A 75 9.85 9.49 5.84
N GLU A 76 9.02 8.64 6.46
CA GLU A 76 9.35 7.25 6.80
C GLU A 76 9.42 6.35 5.55
N SER A 77 8.60 6.62 4.53
CA SER A 77 8.46 5.79 3.33
C SER A 77 9.59 5.99 2.30
N CYS A 78 10.55 6.87 2.55
CA CYS A 78 11.67 7.11 1.63
C CYS A 78 12.66 5.93 1.54
N SER A 79 12.52 4.91 2.40
CA SER A 79 13.28 3.67 2.32
C SER A 79 12.43 2.54 1.73
N ALA A 80 13.03 1.77 0.83
CA ALA A 80 12.40 0.56 0.33
C ALA A 80 12.38 -0.52 1.43
N HIS A 81 11.24 -1.19 1.58
CA HIS A 81 11.08 -2.30 2.51
C HIS A 81 11.15 -3.63 1.76
N LEU A 82 12.16 -4.44 2.07
CA LEU A 82 12.30 -5.78 1.55
C LEU A 82 11.69 -6.79 2.53
N LYS A 83 10.79 -7.63 2.06
CA LYS A 83 10.24 -8.77 2.81
C LYS A 83 10.33 -10.04 1.97
N SER A 84 10.51 -11.15 2.62
CA SER A 84 10.40 -12.48 2.01
C SER A 84 8.95 -12.97 2.10
N ALA A 85 8.55 -13.80 1.15
CA ALA A 85 7.23 -14.42 1.18
C ALA A 85 7.16 -15.49 2.27
N GLU A 86 5.99 -15.60 2.87
CA GLU A 86 5.57 -16.71 3.72
C GLU A 86 4.75 -17.68 2.87
N PHE A 87 4.98 -18.99 3.06
CA PHE A 87 4.29 -20.05 2.31
C PHE A 87 3.34 -20.79 3.24
N TYR A 88 2.10 -20.98 2.82
CA TYR A 88 1.11 -21.74 3.55
C TYR A 88 0.02 -22.27 2.61
N SER A 89 -0.74 -23.28 3.06
CA SER A 89 -1.91 -23.79 2.37
C SER A 89 -3.17 -23.48 3.19
N SER A 90 -4.25 -23.12 2.52
CA SER A 90 -5.56 -22.93 3.11
C SER A 90 -6.62 -23.63 2.28
N GLY A 91 -7.23 -24.68 2.85
CA GLY A 91 -8.05 -25.59 2.07
C GLY A 91 -7.22 -26.20 0.94
N PRO A 92 -7.74 -26.21 -0.30
CA PRO A 92 -7.04 -26.75 -1.46
C PRO A 92 -6.09 -25.75 -2.14
N PHE A 93 -5.93 -24.54 -1.60
CA PHE A 93 -5.14 -23.48 -2.20
C PHE A 93 -3.76 -23.39 -1.55
N ASP A 94 -2.72 -23.24 -2.36
CA ASP A 94 -1.37 -22.92 -1.94
C ASP A 94 -1.12 -21.43 -2.12
N PHE A 95 -0.59 -20.80 -1.06
CA PHE A 95 -0.36 -19.36 -1.01
C PHE A 95 1.09 -19.00 -0.73
N GLU A 96 1.57 -17.98 -1.43
CA GLU A 96 2.76 -17.20 -1.09
C GLU A 96 2.28 -15.81 -0.68
N ARG A 97 2.59 -15.36 0.55
CA ARG A 97 2.12 -14.07 1.09
C ARG A 97 3.28 -13.14 1.41
N VAL A 98 3.15 -11.89 1.01
CA VAL A 98 3.99 -10.77 1.48
C VAL A 98 3.07 -9.68 2.01
N SER A 99 3.27 -9.25 3.26
CA SER A 99 2.43 -8.22 3.88
C SER A 99 3.25 -7.00 4.28
N PHE A 100 2.73 -5.82 3.97
CA PHE A 100 3.19 -4.53 4.41
C PHE A 100 2.08 -3.85 5.23
N LYS A 101 2.38 -2.71 5.84
CA LYS A 101 1.34 -1.94 6.54
C LYS A 101 0.26 -1.50 5.53
N GLY A 102 -0.98 -1.90 5.77
CA GLY A 102 -2.12 -1.56 4.92
C GLY A 102 -2.20 -2.28 3.57
N LEU A 103 -1.30 -3.22 3.29
CA LEU A 103 -1.24 -3.94 2.03
C LEU A 103 -0.77 -5.38 2.24
N SER A 104 -1.52 -6.35 1.73
CA SER A 104 -1.08 -7.74 1.63
C SER A 104 -1.19 -8.24 0.21
N CYS A 105 -0.13 -8.86 -0.28
CA CYS A 105 -0.08 -9.47 -1.60
C CYS A 105 0.02 -10.98 -1.45
N PHE A 106 -0.83 -11.70 -2.15
CA PHE A 106 -0.84 -13.15 -2.19
C PHE A 106 -0.65 -13.61 -3.63
N TYR A 107 0.14 -14.65 -3.82
CA TYR A 107 0.14 -15.42 -5.02
C TYR A 107 -0.47 -16.78 -4.69
N ALA A 108 -1.58 -17.12 -5.34
CA ALA A 108 -2.34 -18.32 -5.07
C ALA A 108 -2.31 -19.27 -6.26
N ARG A 109 -2.24 -20.57 -5.96
CA ARG A 109 -2.36 -21.67 -6.93
C ARG A 109 -3.42 -22.63 -6.45
N ALA A 110 -4.26 -23.07 -7.38
CA ALA A 110 -5.28 -24.07 -7.12
C ALA A 110 -5.62 -24.86 -8.39
N ARG A 111 -6.12 -26.09 -8.20
CA ARG A 111 -6.45 -27.00 -9.29
C ARG A 111 -7.91 -26.88 -9.71
N ALA A 112 -8.19 -27.25 -10.95
CA ALA A 112 -9.55 -27.32 -11.47
C ALA A 112 -10.47 -28.15 -10.55
N GLY A 113 -11.68 -27.66 -10.34
CA GLY A 113 -12.69 -28.27 -9.46
C GLY A 113 -12.54 -27.91 -7.97
N GLU A 114 -11.47 -27.23 -7.57
CA GLU A 114 -11.29 -26.76 -6.21
C GLU A 114 -12.09 -25.47 -5.95
N SER A 115 -12.49 -25.29 -4.69
CA SER A 115 -13.20 -24.09 -4.29
C SER A 115 -12.77 -23.61 -2.90
N LEU A 116 -12.81 -22.30 -2.71
CA LEU A 116 -12.60 -21.65 -1.43
C LEU A 116 -13.82 -20.78 -1.14
N SER A 117 -14.64 -21.20 -0.19
CA SER A 117 -15.76 -20.42 0.30
C SER A 117 -15.46 -19.91 1.70
N LYS A 118 -15.85 -18.68 1.98
CA LYS A 118 -15.58 -17.97 3.23
C LYS A 118 -14.06 -17.81 3.45
N PRO A 119 -13.38 -16.99 2.68
CA PRO A 119 -12.09 -16.50 3.13
C PRO A 119 -12.27 -15.97 4.54
N GLN A 120 -11.35 -16.34 5.44
CA GLN A 120 -11.40 -15.96 6.86
C GLN A 120 -11.61 -14.44 6.95
N ALA A 121 -12.41 -14.02 7.93
CA ALA A 121 -12.87 -12.65 8.11
C ALA A 121 -11.78 -11.63 7.71
N HIS A 122 -12.02 -11.01 6.57
CA HIS A 122 -11.21 -9.89 6.12
C HIS A 122 -11.57 -8.69 7.00
N GLY A 123 -10.57 -7.89 7.33
CA GLY A 123 -10.80 -6.57 7.91
C GLY A 123 -11.55 -5.65 6.94
N ASP A 124 -11.61 -4.36 7.25
CA ASP A 124 -12.20 -3.37 6.33
C ASP A 124 -11.22 -3.09 5.17
N GLU A 125 -11.23 -4.00 4.20
CA GLU A 125 -10.29 -4.05 3.07
C GLU A 125 -11.01 -4.08 1.73
N PHE A 126 -10.33 -3.63 0.69
CA PHE A 126 -10.63 -4.00 -0.68
C PHE A 126 -9.80 -5.21 -1.07
N GLU A 127 -10.39 -6.11 -1.84
CA GLU A 127 -9.70 -7.23 -2.46
C GLU A 127 -9.66 -7.05 -3.98
N ILE A 128 -8.48 -7.33 -4.56
CA ILE A 128 -8.29 -7.41 -6.01
C ILE A 128 -7.81 -8.81 -6.32
N CYS A 129 -8.56 -9.55 -7.14
CA CYS A 129 -8.11 -10.81 -7.71
C CYS A 129 -7.70 -10.59 -9.17
N TRP A 130 -6.48 -10.94 -9.53
CA TRP A 130 -5.95 -10.86 -10.88
C TRP A 130 -5.49 -12.24 -11.36
N VAL A 131 -6.20 -12.80 -12.33
CA VAL A 131 -5.89 -14.12 -12.90
C VAL A 131 -4.69 -14.01 -13.84
N ARG A 132 -3.69 -14.87 -13.61
CA ARG A 132 -2.45 -14.96 -14.39
C ARG A 132 -2.46 -16.14 -15.33
N LYS A 133 -3.10 -17.24 -14.91
CA LYS A 133 -3.24 -18.46 -15.66
C LYS A 133 -4.53 -19.17 -15.25
N GLY A 134 -5.11 -19.96 -16.15
CA GLY A 134 -6.32 -20.74 -15.88
C GLY A 134 -7.58 -19.90 -15.92
N GLU A 135 -8.57 -20.30 -15.18
CA GLU A 135 -9.89 -19.65 -15.17
C GLU A 135 -10.55 -19.78 -13.80
N VAL A 136 -11.06 -18.68 -13.30
CA VAL A 136 -11.62 -18.55 -11.95
C VAL A 136 -13.01 -17.95 -12.01
N LEU A 137 -13.98 -18.55 -11.33
CA LEU A 137 -15.29 -17.97 -11.08
C LEU A 137 -15.30 -17.38 -9.67
N ILE A 138 -15.56 -16.08 -9.56
CA ILE A 138 -15.76 -15.38 -8.28
C ILE A 138 -17.24 -15.10 -8.13
N THR A 139 -17.81 -15.59 -7.02
CA THR A 139 -19.21 -15.34 -6.67
C THR A 139 -19.29 -14.33 -5.54
N LEU A 140 -20.04 -13.26 -5.75
CA LEU A 140 -20.44 -12.24 -4.80
C LEU A 140 -21.94 -12.34 -4.51
N PRO A 141 -22.50 -11.69 -3.48
CA PRO A 141 -23.91 -11.88 -3.09
C PRO A 141 -24.95 -11.62 -4.18
N ARG A 142 -24.62 -10.81 -5.19
CA ARG A 142 -25.55 -10.39 -6.25
C ARG A 142 -25.03 -10.59 -7.67
N GLU A 143 -23.79 -11.05 -7.82
CA GLU A 143 -23.13 -11.14 -9.12
C GLU A 143 -22.07 -12.26 -9.12
N GLN A 144 -21.78 -12.76 -10.31
CA GLN A 144 -20.73 -13.73 -10.56
C GLN A 144 -19.83 -13.23 -11.68
N HIS A 145 -18.54 -13.39 -11.49
CA HIS A 145 -17.54 -12.97 -12.47
C HIS A 145 -16.61 -14.13 -12.82
N ARG A 146 -16.59 -14.48 -14.08
CA ARG A 146 -15.67 -15.46 -14.65
C ARG A 146 -14.47 -14.71 -15.18
N LEU A 147 -13.31 -14.98 -14.63
CA LEU A 147 -12.07 -14.30 -14.94
C LEU A 147 -11.11 -15.19 -15.70
N GLU A 148 -10.61 -14.67 -16.80
CA GLU A 148 -9.59 -15.27 -17.66
C GLU A 148 -8.21 -14.60 -17.43
N PRO A 149 -7.10 -15.19 -17.95
CA PRO A 149 -5.78 -14.61 -17.84
C PRO A 149 -5.71 -13.16 -18.32
N GLY A 150 -5.14 -12.29 -17.48
CA GLY A 150 -5.04 -10.85 -17.71
C GLY A 150 -6.21 -10.03 -17.17
N GLN A 151 -7.31 -10.66 -16.77
CA GLN A 151 -8.44 -9.99 -16.15
C GLN A 151 -8.29 -9.87 -14.64
N ALA A 152 -8.83 -8.79 -14.08
CA ALA A 152 -8.85 -8.57 -12.64
C ALA A 152 -10.22 -8.04 -12.19
N LEU A 153 -10.64 -8.47 -11.01
CA LEU A 153 -11.84 -8.00 -10.32
C LEU A 153 -11.43 -7.32 -9.02
N LYS A 154 -12.01 -6.14 -8.74
CA LYS A 154 -11.89 -5.47 -7.45
C LYS A 154 -13.25 -5.43 -6.77
N PHE A 155 -13.32 -5.83 -5.51
CA PHE A 155 -14.52 -5.78 -4.70
C PHE A 155 -14.21 -5.43 -3.24
N ASP A 156 -15.28 -5.18 -2.47
CA ASP A 156 -15.20 -4.97 -1.04
C ASP A 156 -15.09 -6.33 -0.34
N ALA A 157 -13.98 -6.59 0.36
CA ALA A 157 -13.72 -7.87 0.99
C ALA A 157 -14.66 -8.19 2.19
N VAL A 158 -15.41 -7.18 2.68
CA VAL A 158 -16.48 -7.40 3.67
C VAL A 158 -17.66 -8.20 3.08
N LEU A 159 -17.83 -8.16 1.73
CA LEU A 159 -18.86 -8.96 1.08
C LEU A 159 -18.52 -10.44 1.14
N GLU A 160 -19.53 -11.27 1.44
CA GLU A 160 -19.37 -12.72 1.29
C GLU A 160 -18.97 -13.03 -0.15
N HIS A 161 -17.96 -13.84 -0.32
CA HIS A 161 -17.47 -14.22 -1.64
C HIS A 161 -16.88 -15.63 -1.62
N SER A 162 -16.81 -16.21 -2.82
CA SER A 162 -16.18 -17.52 -3.02
C SER A 162 -15.43 -17.58 -4.33
N TYR A 163 -14.42 -18.42 -4.34
CA TYR A 163 -13.61 -18.75 -5.51
C TYR A 163 -13.92 -20.18 -5.93
N GLU A 164 -14.21 -20.39 -7.20
CA GLU A 164 -14.30 -21.70 -7.83
C GLU A 164 -13.30 -21.75 -8.98
N ILE A 165 -12.48 -22.78 -9.01
CA ILE A 165 -11.40 -22.94 -9.99
C ILE A 165 -11.91 -23.78 -11.15
N ILE A 166 -12.13 -23.14 -12.30
CA ILE A 166 -12.64 -23.81 -13.50
C ILE A 166 -11.53 -24.55 -14.26
N GLN A 167 -10.33 -23.96 -14.28
CA GLN A 167 -9.11 -24.57 -14.82
C GLN A 167 -7.97 -24.36 -13.84
N ASP A 168 -6.94 -25.22 -13.86
CA ASP A 168 -5.74 -25.03 -13.02
C ASP A 168 -5.25 -23.58 -13.09
N SER A 169 -5.32 -22.89 -11.97
CA SER A 169 -5.18 -21.45 -11.94
C SER A 169 -4.02 -20.96 -11.08
N GLU A 170 -3.47 -19.85 -11.54
CA GLU A 170 -2.52 -19.00 -10.81
C GLU A 170 -3.05 -17.58 -10.78
N MET A 171 -3.13 -16.99 -9.58
CA MET A 171 -3.71 -15.66 -9.39
C MET A 171 -2.94 -14.86 -8.36
N SER A 172 -2.93 -13.54 -8.56
CA SER A 172 -2.48 -12.58 -7.56
C SER A 172 -3.70 -12.03 -6.85
N ILE A 173 -3.73 -12.13 -5.51
CA ILE A 173 -4.76 -11.52 -4.68
C ILE A 173 -4.10 -10.41 -3.88
N ILE A 174 -4.71 -9.23 -3.87
CA ILE A 174 -4.18 -8.05 -3.20
C ILE A 174 -5.24 -7.51 -2.26
N HIS A 175 -4.92 -7.45 -0.97
CA HIS A 175 -5.74 -6.81 0.04
C HIS A 175 -5.19 -5.42 0.34
N ILE A 176 -6.06 -4.43 0.32
CA ILE A 176 -5.74 -3.03 0.59
C ILE A 176 -6.64 -2.55 1.70
N GLU A 177 -6.07 -2.18 2.86
CA GLU A 177 -6.82 -1.57 3.94
C GLU A 177 -7.51 -0.29 3.44
N LYS A 178 -8.78 -0.12 3.78
CA LYS A 178 -9.50 1.11 3.50
C LYS A 178 -9.00 2.19 4.44
N THR A 179 -8.15 3.08 3.92
CA THR A 179 -7.75 4.27 4.65
C THR A 179 -8.95 5.19 4.81
N HIS A 180 -9.44 5.30 6.06
CA HIS A 180 -10.45 6.26 6.52
C HIS A 180 -11.72 6.40 5.67
N ARG A 181 -12.79 5.77 6.17
CA ARG A 181 -14.13 6.31 5.96
C ARG A 181 -14.36 7.40 7.03
N PHE A 182 -13.73 8.59 6.88
CA PHE A 182 -14.18 9.84 7.55
C PHE A 182 -13.15 10.95 7.30
#